data_1abdce3d386dc23ab2a8161b097715d7
#
_entry.id   1abdce3d386dc23ab2a8161b097715d7
#
_cell.length_a   1.000
_cell.length_b   1.000
_cell.length_c   1.000
_cell.angle_alpha   90.00
_cell.angle_beta   90.00
_cell.angle_gamma   90.00
#
_symmetry.space_group_name_H-M   'P 1'
#
loop_
_entity.id
_entity.type
_entity.pdbx_description
1 polymer ?
#
loop_
_entity_poly.entity_id
_entity_poly.type
_entity_poly.pdbx_seq_one_letter_code
_entity_poly.pdbx_strand_id
1 'polypeptide(L)'
;MILKMKRIDFENGSVTQNIFAAALPMLVAQILNLLYNIVDRIYIARIPHIGTAALGAVGLCFPLVVIITAFANLFGSGGAPLFSISRGQKKNKQAVHIMNTSFTMVCFSAVVLMLIGLLFARPLLILFGASKDALVYAFPYMMIYLIGTLPSMIAIGMNPFINAQGYSTIGMFSVAIGAVANLLLDPFFIFVLGFGVRGAAIATVISQCLSASFVLFFLTKKAELKVRFLHKNDLSESLGYAKNIISLGTAGFIMQLTNSLVTICCNNVLAVTGGDLYVSVMTIVSSVRQIIETPLHSLTEGSSPILSFNYGARKPKRVKKAAIVMTLLVLAYSAIAWGAILLVPEFLIGIFSSDPVLQADAVPALKLYFAAFIFMDLQYIGQTAFKSLNKKKQAIFFSLLRKVFIVVPLTYFLPYGLHMGTSGVFMAEPVSNVIGGSLCFITMLVTILPELKRME
;
A
#
# COMPACT_ATOMS: atom_id res chain seq x y z
N MET A 1 -2.99 2.47 32.74
CA MET A 1 -4.05 1.48 32.45
C MET A 1 -3.69 0.80 31.12
N ILE A 2 -2.92 -0.32 31.15
CA ILE A 2 -2.48 -1.05 29.96
C ILE A 2 -3.68 -1.88 29.53
N LEU A 3 -4.34 -1.49 28.44
CA LEU A 3 -5.38 -2.26 27.75
C LEU A 3 -4.96 -3.74 27.74
N LYS A 4 -5.78 -4.64 28.30
CA LYS A 4 -5.66 -6.09 28.07
C LYS A 4 -5.71 -6.30 26.55
N MET A 5 -4.54 -6.36 25.92
CA MET A 5 -4.40 -6.48 24.47
C MET A 5 -4.90 -7.86 24.06
N LYS A 6 -6.12 -7.92 23.53
CA LYS A 6 -6.72 -9.17 23.09
C LYS A 6 -5.98 -9.61 21.82
N ARG A 7 -5.19 -10.65 21.94
CA ARG A 7 -4.55 -11.29 20.80
C ARG A 7 -5.58 -12.11 20.02
N ILE A 8 -5.53 -12.03 18.71
CA ILE A 8 -6.36 -12.86 17.83
C ILE A 8 -5.81 -14.29 17.85
N ASP A 9 -6.66 -15.27 18.19
CA ASP A 9 -6.30 -16.69 18.14
C ASP A 9 -6.55 -17.25 16.73
N PHE A 10 -5.49 -17.29 15.93
CA PHE A 10 -5.56 -17.82 14.56
C PHE A 10 -5.77 -19.33 14.54
N GLU A 11 -5.42 -20.04 15.62
CA GLU A 11 -5.45 -21.49 15.65
C GLU A 11 -6.83 -22.07 15.97
N ASN A 12 -7.50 -21.55 17.00
CA ASN A 12 -8.74 -22.11 17.52
C ASN A 12 -9.94 -21.15 17.37
N GLY A 13 -9.68 -19.85 17.30
CA GLY A 13 -10.74 -18.84 17.19
C GLY A 13 -11.57 -18.98 15.91
N SER A 14 -12.77 -18.40 15.89
CA SER A 14 -13.64 -18.36 14.71
C SER A 14 -12.92 -17.63 13.57
N VAL A 15 -12.83 -18.27 12.40
CA VAL A 15 -12.14 -17.70 11.23
C VAL A 15 -12.75 -16.37 10.83
N THR A 16 -14.09 -16.29 10.78
CA THR A 16 -14.80 -15.07 10.41
C THR A 16 -14.53 -13.93 11.40
N GLN A 17 -14.64 -14.21 12.72
CA GLN A 17 -14.35 -13.22 13.74
C GLN A 17 -12.88 -12.76 13.71
N ASN A 18 -11.94 -13.68 13.42
CA ASN A 18 -10.52 -13.35 13.30
C ASN A 18 -10.26 -12.42 12.12
N ILE A 19 -10.93 -12.63 10.98
CA ILE A 19 -10.80 -11.75 9.81
C ILE A 19 -11.31 -10.34 10.16
N PHE A 20 -12.50 -10.21 10.77
CA PHE A 20 -13.01 -8.91 11.19
C PHE A 20 -12.12 -8.24 12.24
N ALA A 21 -11.65 -9.00 13.24
CA ALA A 21 -10.77 -8.50 14.29
C ALA A 21 -9.40 -8.03 13.75
N ALA A 22 -8.95 -8.58 12.63
CA ALA A 22 -7.74 -8.14 11.95
C ALA A 22 -8.01 -7.00 10.96
N ALA A 23 -9.04 -7.10 10.13
CA ALA A 23 -9.32 -6.15 9.05
C ALA A 23 -9.84 -4.80 9.56
N LEU A 24 -10.69 -4.78 10.60
CA LEU A 24 -11.29 -3.52 11.08
C LEU A 24 -10.24 -2.55 11.65
N PRO A 25 -9.29 -2.94 12.52
CA PRO A 25 -8.21 -2.06 12.93
C PRO A 25 -7.34 -1.60 11.76
N MET A 26 -7.07 -2.48 10.78
CA MET A 26 -6.31 -2.10 9.59
C MET A 26 -7.05 -1.07 8.74
N LEU A 27 -8.38 -1.20 8.61
CA LEU A 27 -9.20 -0.21 7.92
C LEU A 27 -9.11 1.17 8.60
N VAL A 28 -9.26 1.20 9.92
CA VAL A 28 -9.12 2.44 10.69
C VAL A 28 -7.72 3.05 10.48
N ALA A 29 -6.67 2.25 10.53
CA ALA A 29 -5.29 2.70 10.26
C ALA A 29 -5.14 3.31 8.87
N GLN A 30 -5.70 2.67 7.84
CA GLN A 30 -5.64 3.16 6.46
C GLN A 30 -6.43 4.45 6.26
N ILE A 31 -7.62 4.57 6.87
CA ILE A 31 -8.40 5.80 6.85
C ILE A 31 -7.64 6.95 7.55
N LEU A 32 -7.05 6.70 8.70
CA LEU A 32 -6.22 7.70 9.39
C LEU A 32 -5.02 8.13 8.53
N ASN A 33 -4.38 7.18 7.87
CA ASN A 33 -3.28 7.45 6.95
C ASN A 33 -3.72 8.31 5.75
N LEU A 34 -4.88 8.02 5.18
CA LEU A 34 -5.46 8.82 4.10
C LEU A 34 -5.79 10.23 4.56
N LEU A 35 -6.44 10.37 5.71
CA LEU A 35 -6.83 11.67 6.27
C LEU A 35 -5.61 12.55 6.56
N TYR A 36 -4.58 12.00 7.22
CA TYR A 36 -3.41 12.82 7.51
C TYR A 36 -2.70 13.28 6.23
N ASN A 37 -2.60 12.45 5.20
CA ASN A 37 -2.03 12.85 3.90
C ASN A 37 -2.80 13.99 3.23
N ILE A 38 -4.14 14.00 3.35
CA ILE A 38 -4.98 15.07 2.83
C ILE A 38 -4.77 16.36 3.63
N VAL A 39 -4.78 16.26 4.96
CA VAL A 39 -4.66 17.42 5.85
C VAL A 39 -3.27 18.06 5.75
N ASP A 40 -2.20 17.26 5.67
CA ASP A 40 -0.84 17.77 5.45
C ASP A 40 -0.76 18.62 4.17
N ARG A 41 -1.34 18.13 3.07
CA ARG A 41 -1.42 18.91 1.82
C ARG A 41 -2.23 20.20 1.96
N ILE A 42 -3.31 20.18 2.73
CA ILE A 42 -4.13 21.39 3.02
C ILE A 42 -3.30 22.40 3.79
N TYR A 43 -2.53 22.00 4.80
CA TYR A 43 -1.67 22.89 5.55
C TYR A 43 -0.58 23.50 4.68
N ILE A 44 0.09 22.69 3.85
CA ILE A 44 1.11 23.17 2.90
C ILE A 44 0.51 24.18 1.91
N ALA A 45 -0.68 23.88 1.36
CA ALA A 45 -1.37 24.77 0.43
C ALA A 45 -1.78 26.13 1.05
N ARG A 46 -1.95 26.17 2.39
CA ARG A 46 -2.33 27.38 3.14
C ARG A 46 -1.14 28.19 3.64
N ILE A 47 0.10 27.84 3.32
CA ILE A 47 1.27 28.65 3.69
C ILE A 47 1.16 30.01 3.00
N PRO A 48 1.21 31.14 3.77
CA PRO A 48 1.05 32.49 3.19
C PRO A 48 2.07 32.75 2.07
N HIS A 49 1.62 33.37 0.99
CA HIS A 49 2.41 33.81 -0.18
C HIS A 49 3.02 32.69 -1.05
N ILE A 50 3.19 31.46 -0.55
CA ILE A 50 3.93 30.40 -1.24
C ILE A 50 3.15 29.07 -1.37
N GLY A 51 1.92 28.97 -0.82
CA GLY A 51 1.20 27.71 -0.67
C GLY A 51 1.09 26.87 -1.94
N THR A 52 0.70 27.50 -3.07
CA THR A 52 0.57 26.80 -4.37
C THR A 52 1.93 26.29 -4.86
N ALA A 53 2.97 27.12 -4.80
CA ALA A 53 4.33 26.75 -5.22
C ALA A 53 4.91 25.65 -4.29
N ALA A 54 4.65 25.76 -2.99
CA ALA A 54 5.06 24.80 -1.97
C ALA A 54 4.41 23.43 -2.21
N LEU A 55 3.10 23.42 -2.46
CA LEU A 55 2.35 22.18 -2.73
C LEU A 55 2.88 21.46 -3.99
N GLY A 56 3.12 22.22 -5.06
CA GLY A 56 3.72 21.69 -6.30
C GLY A 56 5.11 21.13 -6.06
N ALA A 57 5.94 21.84 -5.29
CA ALA A 57 7.29 21.42 -4.96
C ALA A 57 7.33 20.12 -4.12
N VAL A 58 6.44 19.99 -3.11
CA VAL A 58 6.30 18.76 -2.31
C VAL A 58 5.80 17.60 -3.17
N GLY A 59 4.92 17.88 -4.15
CA GLY A 59 4.47 16.88 -5.12
C GLY A 59 5.60 16.25 -5.93
N LEU A 60 6.66 17.02 -6.25
CA LEU A 60 7.85 16.51 -6.94
C LEU A 60 8.70 15.56 -6.08
N CYS A 61 8.53 15.58 -4.76
CA CYS A 61 9.19 14.64 -3.84
C CYS A 61 8.49 13.27 -3.78
N PHE A 62 7.23 13.20 -4.23
CA PHE A 62 6.37 12.01 -4.09
C PHE A 62 6.95 10.73 -4.74
N PRO A 63 7.59 10.74 -5.92
CA PRO A 63 8.20 9.53 -6.49
C PRO A 63 9.22 8.87 -5.56
N LEU A 64 10.01 9.67 -4.84
CA LEU A 64 10.98 9.12 -3.89
C LEU A 64 10.29 8.51 -2.66
N VAL A 65 9.22 9.13 -2.17
CA VAL A 65 8.39 8.58 -1.09
C VAL A 65 7.81 7.22 -1.49
N VAL A 66 7.34 7.09 -2.73
CA VAL A 66 6.84 5.81 -3.27
C VAL A 66 7.93 4.75 -3.30
N ILE A 67 9.17 5.09 -3.72
CA ILE A 67 10.30 4.16 -3.73
C ILE A 67 10.61 3.69 -2.30
N ILE A 68 10.73 4.59 -1.33
CA ILE A 68 10.98 4.26 0.08
C ILE A 68 9.92 3.31 0.62
N THR A 69 8.65 3.61 0.36
CA THR A 69 7.51 2.79 0.79
C THR A 69 7.50 1.41 0.11
N ALA A 70 7.86 1.36 -1.18
CA ALA A 70 7.95 0.11 -1.93
C ALA A 70 9.01 -0.82 -1.34
N PHE A 71 10.20 -0.30 -0.96
CA PHE A 71 11.23 -1.09 -0.30
C PHE A 71 10.82 -1.53 1.11
N ALA A 72 10.16 -0.68 1.88
CA ALA A 72 9.62 -1.08 3.19
C ALA A 72 8.63 -2.26 3.06
N ASN A 73 7.72 -2.18 2.08
CA ASN A 73 6.76 -3.23 1.77
C ASN A 73 7.40 -4.49 1.20
N LEU A 74 8.49 -4.37 0.42
CA LEU A 74 9.24 -5.50 -0.11
C LEU A 74 9.65 -6.46 1.02
N PHE A 75 10.17 -5.94 2.10
CA PHE A 75 10.65 -6.75 3.22
C PHE A 75 9.56 -7.05 4.25
N GLY A 76 8.66 -6.12 4.51
CA GLY A 76 7.56 -6.30 5.45
C GLY A 76 6.51 -7.29 4.95
N SER A 77 5.90 -7.00 3.81
CA SER A 77 4.85 -7.87 3.24
C SER A 77 5.39 -9.14 2.60
N GLY A 78 6.70 -9.19 2.28
CA GLY A 78 7.38 -10.41 1.86
C GLY A 78 7.70 -11.34 3.04
N GLY A 79 8.07 -10.79 4.19
CA GLY A 79 8.47 -11.55 5.37
C GLY A 79 7.30 -12.01 6.25
N ALA A 80 6.26 -11.20 6.42
CA ALA A 80 5.16 -11.47 7.34
C ALA A 80 4.37 -12.77 7.02
N PRO A 81 4.05 -13.12 5.76
CA PRO A 81 3.43 -14.40 5.44
C PRO A 81 4.33 -15.60 5.78
N LEU A 82 5.64 -15.52 5.48
CA LEU A 82 6.62 -16.58 5.82
C LEU A 82 6.75 -16.75 7.32
N PHE A 83 6.76 -15.65 8.06
CA PHE A 83 6.72 -15.64 9.52
C PHE A 83 5.46 -16.34 10.05
N SER A 84 4.28 -16.01 9.52
CA SER A 84 3.00 -16.61 9.94
C SER A 84 2.94 -18.11 9.63
N ILE A 85 3.43 -18.54 8.45
CA ILE A 85 3.54 -19.95 8.09
C ILE A 85 4.44 -20.70 9.10
N SER A 86 5.61 -20.16 9.41
CA SER A 86 6.53 -20.77 10.37
C SER A 86 5.94 -20.88 11.78
N ARG A 87 5.16 -19.87 12.20
CA ARG A 87 4.40 -19.92 13.47
C ARG A 87 3.33 -21.01 13.43
N GLY A 88 2.59 -21.14 12.33
CA GLY A 88 1.61 -22.21 12.15
C GLY A 88 2.23 -23.59 12.25
N GLN A 89 3.46 -23.75 11.75
CA GLN A 89 4.27 -24.98 11.88
C GLN A 89 4.85 -25.20 13.28
N LYS A 90 4.60 -24.29 14.23
CA LYS A 90 5.19 -24.28 15.58
C LYS A 90 6.73 -24.12 15.58
N LYS A 91 7.31 -23.63 14.48
CA LYS A 91 8.75 -23.36 14.31
C LYS A 91 9.08 -21.92 14.72
N ASN A 92 8.88 -21.58 15.98
CA ASN A 92 9.04 -20.20 16.48
C ASN A 92 10.46 -19.65 16.29
N LYS A 93 11.51 -20.48 16.39
CA LYS A 93 12.89 -20.05 16.10
C LYS A 93 13.03 -19.55 14.66
N GLN A 94 12.50 -20.31 13.70
CA GLN A 94 12.49 -19.96 12.29
C GLN A 94 11.67 -18.66 12.04
N ALA A 95 10.51 -18.53 12.67
CA ALA A 95 9.70 -17.32 12.59
C ALA A 95 10.49 -16.09 13.06
N VAL A 96 11.15 -16.16 14.22
CA VAL A 96 11.99 -15.06 14.73
C VAL A 96 13.14 -14.76 13.76
N HIS A 97 13.79 -15.77 13.18
CA HIS A 97 14.85 -15.57 12.19
C HIS A 97 14.36 -14.81 10.96
N ILE A 98 13.18 -15.17 10.40
CA ILE A 98 12.57 -14.47 9.28
C ILE A 98 12.28 -13.00 9.62
N MET A 99 11.72 -12.74 10.81
CA MET A 99 11.44 -11.39 11.28
C MET A 99 12.73 -10.57 11.46
N ASN A 100 13.77 -11.15 12.07
CA ASN A 100 15.06 -10.49 12.27
C ASN A 100 15.77 -10.21 10.94
N THR A 101 15.69 -11.14 9.98
CA THR A 101 16.21 -10.95 8.62
C THR A 101 15.49 -9.78 7.92
N SER A 102 14.15 -9.77 7.96
CA SER A 102 13.36 -8.65 7.41
C SER A 102 13.73 -7.32 8.07
N PHE A 103 13.85 -7.27 9.39
CA PHE A 103 14.22 -6.06 10.13
C PHE A 103 15.60 -5.55 9.72
N THR A 104 16.59 -6.44 9.64
CA THR A 104 17.95 -6.07 9.21
C THR A 104 17.95 -5.56 7.77
N MET A 105 17.18 -6.19 6.86
CA MET A 105 17.07 -5.74 5.48
C MET A 105 16.36 -4.39 5.37
N VAL A 106 15.31 -4.14 6.16
CA VAL A 106 14.64 -2.84 6.25
C VAL A 106 15.64 -1.76 6.69
N CYS A 107 16.38 -2.00 7.77
CA CYS A 107 17.35 -1.03 8.29
C CYS A 107 18.49 -0.77 7.29
N PHE A 108 19.05 -1.84 6.71
CA PHE A 108 20.14 -1.72 5.74
C PHE A 108 19.71 -0.95 4.49
N SER A 109 18.58 -1.33 3.89
CA SER A 109 18.06 -0.64 2.70
C SER A 109 17.63 0.79 2.99
N ALA A 110 17.08 1.06 4.19
CA ALA A 110 16.74 2.42 4.60
C ALA A 110 17.97 3.34 4.65
N VAL A 111 19.08 2.86 5.23
CA VAL A 111 20.33 3.61 5.26
C VAL A 111 20.90 3.82 3.86
N VAL A 112 20.88 2.79 3.01
CA VAL A 112 21.34 2.89 1.61
C VAL A 112 20.50 3.89 0.83
N LEU A 113 19.17 3.80 0.90
CA LEU A 113 18.26 4.73 0.22
C LEU A 113 18.40 6.16 0.75
N MET A 114 18.57 6.33 2.06
CA MET A 114 18.84 7.63 2.68
C MET A 114 20.11 8.23 2.14
N LEU A 115 21.23 7.50 2.13
CA LEU A 115 22.51 7.98 1.65
C LEU A 115 22.47 8.33 0.15
N ILE A 116 21.91 7.44 -0.68
CA ILE A 116 21.74 7.70 -2.11
C ILE A 116 20.83 8.92 -2.32
N GLY A 117 19.71 8.99 -1.61
CA GLY A 117 18.79 10.11 -1.68
C GLY A 117 19.45 11.44 -1.31
N LEU A 118 20.21 11.50 -0.19
CA LEU A 118 20.90 12.69 0.24
C LEU A 118 21.99 13.14 -0.75
N LEU A 119 22.74 12.19 -1.32
CA LEU A 119 23.80 12.49 -2.31
C LEU A 119 23.22 12.98 -3.64
N PHE A 120 22.10 12.42 -4.06
CA PHE A 120 21.49 12.68 -5.37
C PHE A 120 20.16 13.45 -5.29
N ALA A 121 19.81 14.06 -4.15
CA ALA A 121 18.53 14.77 -3.97
C ALA A 121 18.26 15.80 -5.07
N ARG A 122 19.25 16.66 -5.36
CA ARG A 122 19.10 17.70 -6.38
C ARG A 122 18.97 17.16 -7.81
N PRO A 123 19.84 16.25 -8.30
CA PRO A 123 19.66 15.61 -9.60
C PRO A 123 18.33 14.86 -9.72
N LEU A 124 17.90 14.15 -8.67
CA LEU A 124 16.62 13.43 -8.67
C LEU A 124 15.43 14.38 -8.81
N LEU A 125 15.42 15.50 -8.07
CA LEU A 125 14.35 16.49 -8.18
C LEU A 125 14.29 17.11 -9.58
N ILE A 126 15.46 17.40 -10.20
CA ILE A 126 15.52 17.89 -11.57
C ILE A 126 14.98 16.84 -12.55
N LEU A 127 15.35 15.56 -12.36
CA LEU A 127 14.85 14.44 -13.16
C LEU A 127 13.30 14.30 -13.02
N PHE A 128 12.75 14.61 -11.84
CA PHE A 128 11.30 14.60 -11.59
C PHE A 128 10.59 15.87 -12.10
N GLY A 129 11.33 16.79 -12.76
CA GLY A 129 10.75 17.96 -13.39
C GLY A 129 10.79 19.23 -12.54
N ALA A 130 11.62 19.31 -11.50
CA ALA A 130 11.73 20.51 -10.69
C ALA A 130 12.37 21.67 -11.45
N SER A 131 11.64 22.79 -11.58
CA SER A 131 12.19 24.07 -12.03
C SER A 131 13.13 24.68 -10.98
N LYS A 132 13.88 25.72 -11.36
CA LYS A 132 14.75 26.44 -10.42
C LYS A 132 13.97 26.98 -9.21
N ASP A 133 12.77 27.50 -9.44
CA ASP A 133 11.91 28.06 -8.40
C ASP A 133 11.33 26.98 -7.51
N ALA A 134 10.90 25.84 -8.08
CA ALA A 134 10.41 24.70 -7.32
C ALA A 134 11.51 24.07 -6.43
N LEU A 135 12.75 24.07 -6.87
CA LEU A 135 13.89 23.56 -6.09
C LEU A 135 14.11 24.31 -4.77
N VAL A 136 13.75 25.60 -4.70
CA VAL A 136 13.87 26.39 -3.47
C VAL A 136 13.07 25.78 -2.32
N TYR A 137 11.91 25.18 -2.64
CA TYR A 137 11.03 24.54 -1.66
C TYR A 137 11.21 23.02 -1.60
N ALA A 138 11.34 22.37 -2.76
CA ALA A 138 11.44 20.91 -2.85
C ALA A 138 12.73 20.37 -2.23
N PHE A 139 13.87 21.03 -2.47
CA PHE A 139 15.17 20.53 -2.00
C PHE A 139 15.29 20.50 -0.46
N PRO A 140 14.98 21.59 0.28
CA PRO A 140 15.01 21.54 1.74
C PRO A 140 14.01 20.53 2.33
N TYR A 141 12.80 20.44 1.76
CA TYR A 141 11.81 19.43 2.16
C TYR A 141 12.35 18.02 2.01
N MET A 142 12.89 17.72 0.83
CA MET A 142 13.46 16.41 0.49
C MET A 142 14.60 16.03 1.43
N MET A 143 15.56 16.95 1.69
CA MET A 143 16.69 16.71 2.57
C MET A 143 16.25 16.34 3.98
N ILE A 144 15.25 17.03 4.54
CA ILE A 144 14.71 16.74 5.86
C ILE A 144 13.96 15.41 5.83
N TYR A 145 13.09 15.19 4.83
CA TYR A 145 12.32 13.97 4.70
C TYR A 145 13.21 12.71 4.61
N LEU A 146 14.33 12.80 3.88
CA LEU A 146 15.28 11.69 3.72
C LEU A 146 15.91 11.24 5.04
N ILE A 147 16.11 12.13 6.02
CA ILE A 147 16.56 11.77 7.37
C ILE A 147 15.52 10.87 8.05
N GLY A 148 14.25 11.07 7.74
CA GLY A 148 13.14 10.23 8.22
C GLY A 148 13.01 8.87 7.51
N THR A 149 13.83 8.55 6.52
CA THR A 149 13.73 7.28 5.76
C THR A 149 13.81 6.06 6.66
N LEU A 150 14.76 6.03 7.59
CA LEU A 150 14.94 4.89 8.49
C LEU A 150 13.72 4.67 9.40
N PRO A 151 13.24 5.64 10.18
CA PRO A 151 12.04 5.44 10.98
C PRO A 151 10.80 5.16 10.14
N SER A 152 10.63 5.80 8.98
CA SER A 152 9.52 5.54 8.07
C SER A 152 9.49 4.07 7.62
N MET A 153 10.62 3.56 7.13
CA MET A 153 10.71 2.17 6.67
C MET A 153 10.54 1.17 7.81
N ILE A 154 10.99 1.45 9.02
CA ILE A 154 10.76 0.62 10.20
C ILE A 154 9.26 0.59 10.54
N ALA A 155 8.61 1.74 10.60
CA ALA A 155 7.18 1.83 10.91
C ALA A 155 6.33 1.04 9.90
N ILE A 156 6.59 1.19 8.61
CA ILE A 156 5.84 0.51 7.53
C ILE A 156 6.23 -0.96 7.43
N GLY A 157 7.53 -1.28 7.38
CA GLY A 157 8.04 -2.61 7.11
C GLY A 157 7.86 -3.59 8.27
N MET A 158 7.82 -3.10 9.53
CA MET A 158 7.68 -3.98 10.69
C MET A 158 6.24 -4.10 11.22
N ASN A 159 5.34 -3.22 10.84
CA ASN A 159 3.92 -3.31 11.21
C ASN A 159 3.25 -4.64 10.80
N PRO A 160 3.50 -5.21 9.58
CA PRO A 160 2.96 -6.50 9.19
C PRO A 160 3.31 -7.65 10.15
N PHE A 161 4.46 -7.60 10.85
CA PHE A 161 4.84 -8.60 11.85
C PHE A 161 4.05 -8.47 13.15
N ILE A 162 3.59 -7.27 13.51
CA ILE A 162 2.66 -7.06 14.63
C ILE A 162 1.32 -7.73 14.30
N ASN A 163 0.80 -7.49 13.10
CA ASN A 163 -0.44 -8.08 12.60
C ASN A 163 -0.33 -9.62 12.49
N ALA A 164 0.81 -10.12 12.01
CA ALA A 164 1.11 -11.54 11.90
C ALA A 164 1.22 -12.25 13.26
N GLN A 165 1.46 -11.51 14.35
CA GLN A 165 1.40 -12.04 15.71
C GLN A 165 -0.02 -12.02 16.32
N GLY A 166 -1.00 -11.46 15.60
CA GLY A 166 -2.39 -11.36 16.05
C GLY A 166 -2.72 -10.08 16.82
N TYR A 167 -1.87 -9.06 16.74
CA TYR A 167 -2.03 -7.79 17.46
C TYR A 167 -2.43 -6.63 16.52
N SER A 168 -3.41 -6.85 15.63
CA SER A 168 -3.80 -5.85 14.60
C SER A 168 -4.23 -4.50 15.19
N THR A 169 -4.86 -4.49 16.37
CA THR A 169 -5.17 -3.25 17.10
C THR A 169 -3.92 -2.47 17.46
N ILE A 170 -2.82 -3.14 17.81
CA ILE A 170 -1.54 -2.49 18.10
C ILE A 170 -0.92 -1.95 16.81
N GLY A 171 -1.01 -2.71 15.72
CA GLY A 171 -0.63 -2.23 14.39
C GLY A 171 -1.37 -0.95 14.01
N MET A 172 -2.67 -0.87 14.28
CA MET A 172 -3.46 0.35 14.11
C MET A 172 -2.93 1.51 14.97
N PHE A 173 -2.68 1.27 16.26
CA PHE A 173 -2.17 2.33 17.15
C PHE A 173 -0.82 2.87 16.70
N SER A 174 0.06 2.07 16.10
CA SER A 174 1.34 2.57 15.58
C SER A 174 1.14 3.60 14.45
N VAL A 175 0.16 3.36 13.58
CA VAL A 175 -0.20 4.30 12.50
C VAL A 175 -0.92 5.52 13.08
N ALA A 176 -1.86 5.31 14.01
CA ALA A 176 -2.61 6.38 14.64
C ALA A 176 -1.71 7.38 15.39
N ILE A 177 -0.70 6.90 16.12
CA ILE A 177 0.28 7.76 16.81
C ILE A 177 1.01 8.66 15.81
N GLY A 178 1.48 8.10 14.68
CA GLY A 178 2.12 8.88 13.63
C GLY A 178 1.17 9.91 13.02
N ALA A 179 -0.05 9.48 12.64
CA ALA A 179 -1.03 10.36 12.00
C ALA A 179 -1.48 11.51 12.91
N VAL A 180 -1.80 11.22 14.17
CA VAL A 180 -2.21 12.24 15.15
C VAL A 180 -1.04 13.20 15.47
N ALA A 181 0.17 12.66 15.66
CA ALA A 181 1.35 13.49 15.87
C ALA A 181 1.60 14.44 14.70
N ASN A 182 1.52 13.96 13.46
CA ASN A 182 1.68 14.80 12.29
C ASN A 182 0.61 15.90 12.20
N LEU A 183 -0.66 15.54 12.40
CA LEU A 183 -1.78 16.48 12.39
C LEU A 183 -1.62 17.64 13.40
N LEU A 184 -1.02 17.37 14.55
CA LEU A 184 -0.77 18.37 15.59
C LEU A 184 0.53 19.16 15.36
N LEU A 185 1.56 18.50 14.86
CA LEU A 185 2.88 19.10 14.67
C LEU A 185 2.96 19.95 13.41
N ASP A 186 2.22 19.62 12.34
CA ASP A 186 2.21 20.40 11.10
C ASP A 186 1.84 21.87 11.35
N PRO A 187 0.68 22.22 11.92
CA PRO A 187 0.34 23.62 12.14
C PRO A 187 1.33 24.31 13.09
N PHE A 188 1.88 23.59 14.06
CA PHE A 188 2.87 24.13 14.98
C PHE A 188 4.17 24.51 14.27
N PHE A 189 4.76 23.60 13.48
CA PHE A 189 6.01 23.89 12.77
C PHE A 189 5.82 24.79 11.56
N ILE A 190 4.71 24.65 10.82
CA ILE A 190 4.45 25.45 9.62
C ILE A 190 4.12 26.89 9.96
N PHE A 191 3.16 27.12 10.87
CA PHE A 191 2.58 28.44 11.13
C PHE A 191 3.10 29.10 12.41
N VAL A 192 3.16 28.36 13.54
CA VAL A 192 3.57 28.97 14.83
C VAL A 192 5.07 29.26 14.83
N LEU A 193 5.90 28.29 14.38
CA LEU A 193 7.34 28.49 14.26
C LEU A 193 7.76 29.15 12.93
N GLY A 194 6.86 29.28 11.97
CA GLY A 194 7.11 29.94 10.70
C GLY A 194 8.09 29.21 9.78
N PHE A 195 8.31 27.89 9.99
CA PHE A 195 9.27 27.12 9.16
C PHE A 195 8.71 26.75 7.77
N GLY A 196 7.43 27.04 7.50
CA GLY A 196 6.80 26.81 6.21
C GLY A 196 6.94 25.35 5.74
N VAL A 197 7.40 25.14 4.49
CA VAL A 197 7.58 23.80 3.89
C VAL A 197 8.55 22.91 4.67
N ARG A 198 9.61 23.50 5.25
CA ARG A 198 10.55 22.76 6.12
C ARG A 198 9.86 22.25 7.38
N GLY A 199 8.92 23.05 7.90
CA GLY A 199 8.11 22.67 9.07
C GLY A 199 7.29 21.42 8.83
N ALA A 200 6.63 21.30 7.68
CA ALA A 200 5.91 20.09 7.28
C ALA A 200 6.82 18.85 7.22
N ALA A 201 8.02 18.97 6.64
CA ALA A 201 8.98 17.88 6.61
C ALA A 201 9.44 17.45 8.01
N ILE A 202 9.73 18.42 8.90
CA ILE A 202 10.14 18.15 10.30
C ILE A 202 9.02 17.43 11.06
N ALA A 203 7.78 17.92 10.95
CA ALA A 203 6.62 17.30 11.59
C ALA A 203 6.42 15.85 11.12
N THR A 204 6.54 15.60 9.81
CA THR A 204 6.47 14.26 9.23
C THR A 204 7.56 13.34 9.78
N VAL A 205 8.81 13.79 9.83
CA VAL A 205 9.92 12.99 10.37
C VAL A 205 9.74 12.65 11.84
N ILE A 206 9.33 13.62 12.67
CA ILE A 206 9.06 13.39 14.09
C ILE A 206 7.92 12.36 14.26
N SER A 207 6.86 12.48 13.46
CA SER A 207 5.72 11.57 13.49
C SER A 207 6.11 10.15 13.09
N GLN A 208 6.97 10.01 12.08
CA GLN A 208 7.55 8.73 11.68
C GLN A 208 8.44 8.13 12.79
N CYS A 209 9.24 8.96 13.47
CA CYS A 209 10.05 8.53 14.61
C CYS A 209 9.18 8.02 15.77
N LEU A 210 8.07 8.69 16.08
CA LEU A 210 7.14 8.25 17.12
C LEU A 210 6.48 6.92 16.77
N SER A 211 6.01 6.77 15.52
CA SER A 211 5.42 5.53 15.02
C SER A 211 6.45 4.37 15.06
N ALA A 212 7.65 4.60 14.54
CA ALA A 212 8.74 3.61 14.55
C ALA A 212 9.15 3.21 15.96
N SER A 213 9.27 4.17 16.87
CA SER A 213 9.59 3.92 18.28
C SER A 213 8.54 3.06 18.95
N PHE A 214 7.26 3.31 18.67
CA PHE A 214 6.17 2.49 19.20
C PHE A 214 6.22 1.07 18.64
N VAL A 215 6.43 0.90 17.32
CA VAL A 215 6.58 -0.41 16.66
C VAL A 215 7.74 -1.19 17.28
N LEU A 216 8.91 -0.56 17.40
CA LEU A 216 10.11 -1.20 17.99
C LEU A 216 9.91 -1.52 19.47
N PHE A 217 9.34 -0.60 20.25
CA PHE A 217 9.03 -0.86 21.66
C PHE A 217 8.13 -2.08 21.79
N PHE A 218 7.07 -2.18 20.98
CA PHE A 218 6.19 -3.33 21.02
C PHE A 218 6.91 -4.63 20.62
N LEU A 219 7.60 -4.65 19.48
CA LEU A 219 8.25 -5.84 18.95
C LEU A 219 9.45 -6.30 19.79
N THR A 220 10.14 -5.40 20.50
CA THR A 220 11.29 -5.77 21.36
C THR A 220 10.89 -6.13 22.78
N LYS A 221 9.83 -5.50 23.33
CA LYS A 221 9.49 -5.64 24.76
C LYS A 221 8.20 -6.40 25.03
N LYS A 222 7.16 -6.23 24.21
CA LYS A 222 5.79 -6.68 24.51
C LYS A 222 5.32 -7.84 23.62
N ALA A 223 5.82 -7.96 22.40
CA ALA A 223 5.45 -9.02 21.48
C ALA A 223 5.85 -10.41 22.02
N GLU A 224 5.10 -11.45 21.64
CA GLU A 224 5.39 -12.83 21.97
C GLU A 224 6.73 -13.27 21.37
N LEU A 225 6.91 -13.03 20.07
CA LEU A 225 8.17 -13.24 19.39
C LEU A 225 8.84 -11.88 19.19
N LYS A 226 10.00 -11.73 19.84
CA LYS A 226 10.72 -10.45 19.90
C LYS A 226 11.68 -10.30 18.74
N VAL A 227 11.73 -9.10 18.18
CA VAL A 227 12.70 -8.72 17.16
C VAL A 227 14.05 -8.37 17.79
N ARG A 228 15.13 -8.72 17.09
CA ARG A 228 16.50 -8.34 17.39
C ARG A 228 17.32 -8.24 16.11
N PHE A 229 18.46 -7.56 16.14
CA PHE A 229 19.41 -7.62 15.04
C PHE A 229 20.00 -9.03 14.90
N LEU A 230 20.34 -9.39 13.66
CA LEU A 230 21.03 -10.65 13.38
C LEU A 230 22.42 -10.66 14.00
N HIS A 231 22.78 -11.79 14.61
CA HIS A 231 24.16 -12.03 15.00
C HIS A 231 24.99 -12.55 13.81
N LYS A 232 26.31 -12.39 13.88
CA LYS A 232 27.23 -12.86 12.82
C LYS A 232 27.05 -14.34 12.50
N ASN A 233 26.76 -15.16 13.50
CA ASN A 233 26.58 -16.61 13.35
C ASN A 233 25.28 -16.98 12.61
N ASP A 234 24.31 -16.07 12.57
CA ASP A 234 23.01 -16.27 11.94
C ASP A 234 23.04 -15.89 10.44
N LEU A 235 24.15 -15.31 9.96
CA LEU A 235 24.21 -14.64 8.63
C LEU A 235 24.04 -15.61 7.47
N SER A 236 24.65 -16.80 7.54
CA SER A 236 24.57 -17.81 6.47
C SER A 236 23.14 -18.35 6.28
N GLU A 237 22.45 -18.62 7.38
CA GLU A 237 21.06 -19.07 7.35
C GLU A 237 20.11 -17.94 6.90
N SER A 238 20.41 -16.70 7.29
CA SER A 238 19.65 -15.52 6.94
C SER A 238 19.65 -15.20 5.44
N LEU A 239 20.70 -15.57 4.70
CA LEU A 239 20.75 -15.40 3.23
C LEU A 239 19.65 -16.23 2.55
N GLY A 240 19.37 -17.43 3.01
CA GLY A 240 18.28 -18.26 2.51
C GLY A 240 16.90 -17.63 2.77
N TYR A 241 16.70 -17.07 3.97
CA TYR A 241 15.45 -16.35 4.29
C TYR A 241 15.34 -15.05 3.53
N ALA A 242 16.41 -14.29 3.38
CA ALA A 242 16.44 -13.05 2.60
C ALA A 242 15.98 -13.26 1.16
N LYS A 243 16.51 -14.29 0.48
CA LYS A 243 16.07 -14.67 -0.87
C LYS A 243 14.57 -14.98 -0.93
N ASN A 244 14.04 -15.67 0.08
CA ASN A 244 12.63 -16.00 0.15
C ASN A 244 11.75 -14.77 0.39
N ILE A 245 12.17 -13.88 1.30
CA ILE A 245 11.49 -12.62 1.62
C ILE A 245 11.44 -11.72 0.39
N ILE A 246 12.58 -11.48 -0.26
CA ILE A 246 12.65 -10.67 -1.49
C ILE A 246 11.74 -11.28 -2.56
N SER A 247 11.88 -12.57 -2.83
CA SER A 247 11.10 -13.23 -3.88
C SER A 247 9.59 -13.11 -3.67
N LEU A 248 9.10 -13.20 -2.42
CA LEU A 248 7.68 -13.05 -2.14
C LEU A 248 7.24 -11.57 -2.15
N GLY A 249 8.07 -10.69 -1.59
CA GLY A 249 7.80 -9.26 -1.53
C GLY A 249 7.89 -8.55 -2.88
N THR A 250 8.66 -9.10 -3.83
CA THR A 250 8.79 -8.57 -5.20
C THR A 250 7.44 -8.42 -5.89
N ALA A 251 6.47 -9.28 -5.62
CA ALA A 251 5.12 -9.14 -6.19
C ALA A 251 4.44 -7.83 -5.79
N GLY A 252 4.49 -7.46 -4.50
CA GLY A 252 3.96 -6.19 -4.01
C GLY A 252 4.78 -4.98 -4.44
N PHE A 253 6.10 -5.10 -4.46
CA PHE A 253 7.02 -4.09 -4.93
C PHE A 253 6.75 -3.72 -6.40
N ILE A 254 6.66 -4.72 -7.28
CA ILE A 254 6.34 -4.55 -8.70
C ILE A 254 4.95 -3.89 -8.84
N MET A 255 3.95 -4.36 -8.09
CA MET A 255 2.60 -3.82 -8.17
C MET A 255 2.57 -2.32 -7.81
N GLN A 256 3.34 -1.89 -6.82
CA GLN A 256 3.41 -0.48 -6.44
C GLN A 256 4.12 0.38 -7.50
N LEU A 257 5.25 -0.08 -8.05
CA LEU A 257 5.96 0.63 -9.10
C LEU A 257 5.15 0.69 -10.41
N THR A 258 4.50 -0.40 -10.78
CA THR A 258 3.71 -0.46 -12.01
C THR A 258 2.44 0.38 -11.93
N ASN A 259 1.85 0.60 -10.74
CA ASN A 259 0.77 1.57 -10.58
C ASN A 259 1.22 2.99 -10.95
N SER A 260 2.41 3.40 -10.51
CA SER A 260 2.98 4.70 -10.88
C SER A 260 3.26 4.79 -12.38
N LEU A 261 3.79 3.73 -12.99
CA LEU A 261 4.01 3.66 -14.43
C LEU A 261 2.69 3.82 -15.22
N VAL A 262 1.65 3.11 -14.84
CA VAL A 262 0.32 3.22 -15.48
C VAL A 262 -0.21 4.63 -15.37
N THR A 263 -0.11 5.26 -14.20
CA THR A 263 -0.55 6.66 -14.00
C THR A 263 0.16 7.62 -14.96
N ILE A 264 1.50 7.47 -15.11
CA ILE A 264 2.28 8.29 -16.05
C ILE A 264 1.81 8.06 -17.50
N CYS A 265 1.65 6.80 -17.91
CA CYS A 265 1.17 6.47 -19.26
C CYS A 265 -0.23 7.05 -19.53
N CYS A 266 -1.17 6.87 -18.59
CA CYS A 266 -2.52 7.42 -18.71
C CYS A 266 -2.49 8.95 -18.84
N ASN A 267 -1.76 9.65 -17.98
CA ASN A 267 -1.68 11.11 -18.00
C ASN A 267 -1.05 11.63 -19.30
N ASN A 268 0.00 10.96 -19.81
CA ASN A 268 0.64 11.36 -21.06
C ASN A 268 -0.33 11.22 -22.26
N VAL A 269 -1.07 10.11 -22.33
CA VAL A 269 -2.04 9.90 -23.43
C VAL A 269 -3.21 10.87 -23.29
N LEU A 270 -3.73 11.10 -22.08
CA LEU A 270 -4.84 12.03 -21.84
C LEU A 270 -4.44 13.48 -22.12
N ALA A 271 -3.22 13.90 -21.79
CA ALA A 271 -2.72 15.23 -22.10
C ALA A 271 -2.76 15.52 -23.63
N VAL A 272 -2.44 14.49 -24.44
CA VAL A 272 -2.46 14.61 -25.91
C VAL A 272 -3.87 14.51 -26.49
N THR A 273 -4.72 13.60 -25.96
CA THR A 273 -6.04 13.28 -26.54
C THR A 273 -7.18 14.14 -26.02
N GLY A 274 -7.06 14.67 -24.80
CA GLY A 274 -8.12 15.42 -24.11
C GLY A 274 -7.66 16.68 -23.37
N GLY A 275 -6.35 16.97 -23.40
CA GLY A 275 -5.77 18.13 -22.73
C GLY A 275 -5.80 18.06 -21.20
N ASP A 276 -5.52 19.19 -20.56
CA ASP A 276 -5.42 19.33 -19.09
C ASP A 276 -6.73 18.97 -18.37
N LEU A 277 -7.87 19.17 -19.01
CA LEU A 277 -9.18 18.81 -18.46
C LEU A 277 -9.24 17.32 -18.15
N TYR A 278 -8.86 16.45 -19.10
CA TYR A 278 -8.93 14.99 -18.90
C TYR A 278 -7.83 14.44 -17.99
N VAL A 279 -6.68 15.12 -17.87
CA VAL A 279 -5.69 14.82 -16.83
C VAL A 279 -6.27 15.11 -15.45
N SER A 280 -7.03 16.20 -15.31
CA SER A 280 -7.75 16.55 -14.08
C SER A 280 -8.86 15.55 -13.76
N VAL A 281 -9.62 15.11 -14.78
CA VAL A 281 -10.61 14.03 -14.65
C VAL A 281 -9.96 12.75 -14.13
N MET A 282 -8.82 12.32 -14.69
CA MET A 282 -8.10 11.13 -14.25
C MET A 282 -7.61 11.25 -12.79
N THR A 283 -7.21 12.45 -12.38
CA THR A 283 -6.80 12.73 -10.99
C THR A 283 -7.96 12.52 -10.02
N ILE A 284 -9.17 12.99 -10.36
CA ILE A 284 -10.38 12.77 -9.56
C ILE A 284 -10.73 11.27 -9.52
N VAL A 285 -10.78 10.61 -10.69
CA VAL A 285 -11.05 9.17 -10.79
C VAL A 285 -10.07 8.35 -9.95
N SER A 286 -8.77 8.70 -9.98
CA SER A 286 -7.73 8.06 -9.16
C SER A 286 -7.93 8.30 -7.66
N SER A 287 -8.40 9.48 -7.28
CA SER A 287 -8.68 9.82 -5.88
C SER A 287 -9.90 9.05 -5.34
N VAL A 288 -10.97 8.98 -6.12
CA VAL A 288 -12.14 8.12 -5.80
C VAL A 288 -11.70 6.66 -5.69
N ARG A 289 -10.88 6.19 -6.62
CA ARG A 289 -10.31 4.84 -6.58
C ARG A 289 -9.57 4.57 -5.28
N GLN A 290 -8.71 5.46 -4.83
CA GLN A 290 -7.95 5.29 -3.60
C GLN A 290 -8.86 5.11 -2.37
N ILE A 291 -9.95 5.90 -2.29
CA ILE A 291 -10.93 5.77 -1.20
C ILE A 291 -11.61 4.41 -1.25
N ILE A 292 -12.03 3.97 -2.44
CA ILE A 292 -12.78 2.71 -2.63
C ILE A 292 -11.89 1.48 -2.43
N GLU A 293 -10.61 1.54 -2.84
CA GLU A 293 -9.67 0.41 -2.66
C GLU A 293 -9.20 0.24 -1.21
N THR A 294 -9.27 1.29 -0.39
CA THR A 294 -8.78 1.24 1.02
C THR A 294 -9.43 0.13 1.85
N PRO A 295 -10.77 -0.06 1.88
CA PRO A 295 -11.39 -1.18 2.59
C PRO A 295 -11.05 -2.56 1.99
N LEU A 296 -10.89 -2.65 0.67
CA LEU A 296 -10.47 -3.88 -0.01
C LEU A 296 -9.09 -4.35 0.47
N HIS A 297 -8.12 -3.43 0.49
CA HIS A 297 -6.79 -3.71 1.02
C HIS A 297 -6.84 -4.14 2.48
N SER A 298 -7.68 -3.50 3.28
CA SER A 298 -7.81 -3.84 4.70
C SER A 298 -8.41 -5.23 4.92
N LEU A 299 -9.42 -5.62 4.13
CA LEU A 299 -10.02 -6.96 4.18
C LEU A 299 -9.04 -8.05 3.73
N THR A 300 -8.34 -7.82 2.62
CA THR A 300 -7.40 -8.80 2.06
C THR A 300 -6.16 -8.95 2.92
N GLU A 301 -5.51 -7.86 3.31
CA GLU A 301 -4.32 -7.87 4.16
C GLU A 301 -4.63 -8.35 5.59
N GLY A 302 -5.83 -8.03 6.13
CA GLY A 302 -6.32 -8.56 7.41
C GLY A 302 -6.54 -10.07 7.38
N SER A 303 -6.91 -10.63 6.22
CA SER A 303 -7.09 -12.08 6.04
C SER A 303 -5.76 -12.84 5.87
N SER A 304 -4.71 -12.16 5.40
CA SER A 304 -3.42 -12.76 5.04
C SER A 304 -2.76 -13.52 6.21
N PRO A 305 -2.64 -12.99 7.44
CA PRO A 305 -2.07 -13.72 8.57
C PRO A 305 -2.82 -14.99 8.92
N ILE A 306 -4.16 -14.97 8.78
CA ILE A 306 -5.04 -16.11 9.09
C ILE A 306 -4.84 -17.23 8.05
N LEU A 307 -4.79 -16.86 6.77
CA LEU A 307 -4.48 -17.79 5.67
C LEU A 307 -3.11 -18.43 5.87
N SER A 308 -2.07 -17.60 6.07
CA SER A 308 -0.68 -18.04 6.19
C SER A 308 -0.46 -18.93 7.41
N PHE A 309 -0.99 -18.56 8.58
CA PHE A 309 -0.87 -19.33 9.80
C PHE A 309 -1.53 -20.71 9.67
N ASN A 310 -2.79 -20.76 9.22
CA ASN A 310 -3.51 -22.03 9.10
C ASN A 310 -2.95 -22.92 7.99
N TYR A 311 -2.38 -22.33 6.94
CA TYR A 311 -1.65 -23.09 5.92
C TYR A 311 -0.40 -23.74 6.53
N GLY A 312 0.40 -22.98 7.30
CA GLY A 312 1.53 -23.52 8.03
C GLY A 312 1.16 -24.61 9.05
N ALA A 313 0.04 -24.43 9.74
CA ALA A 313 -0.51 -25.39 10.70
C ALA A 313 -1.12 -26.66 10.07
N ARG A 314 -1.08 -26.77 8.74
CA ARG A 314 -1.71 -27.87 7.98
C ARG A 314 -3.20 -28.07 8.33
N LYS A 315 -3.96 -26.96 8.46
CA LYS A 315 -5.40 -26.95 8.71
C LYS A 315 -6.18 -26.55 7.43
N PRO A 316 -6.24 -27.39 6.39
CA PRO A 316 -6.77 -27.03 5.06
C PRO A 316 -8.22 -26.54 5.11
N LYS A 317 -9.08 -27.13 5.94
CA LYS A 317 -10.48 -26.68 6.12
C LYS A 317 -10.56 -25.24 6.62
N ARG A 318 -9.65 -24.81 7.50
CA ARG A 318 -9.61 -23.43 8.00
C ARG A 318 -9.07 -22.47 6.93
N VAL A 319 -8.06 -22.88 6.15
CA VAL A 319 -7.56 -22.10 5.00
C VAL A 319 -8.67 -21.87 3.98
N LYS A 320 -9.39 -22.94 3.59
CA LYS A 320 -10.52 -22.87 2.67
C LYS A 320 -11.62 -21.93 3.20
N LYS A 321 -11.99 -22.07 4.48
CA LYS A 321 -12.98 -21.18 5.12
C LYS A 321 -12.51 -19.73 5.12
N ALA A 322 -11.22 -19.46 5.42
CA ALA A 322 -10.67 -18.10 5.41
C ALA A 322 -10.69 -17.49 4.00
N ALA A 323 -10.33 -18.27 2.98
CA ALA A 323 -10.40 -17.82 1.59
C ALA A 323 -11.83 -17.51 1.15
N ILE A 324 -12.80 -18.37 1.49
CA ILE A 324 -14.22 -18.15 1.18
C ILE A 324 -14.75 -16.90 1.90
N VAL A 325 -14.51 -16.76 3.20
CA VAL A 325 -14.98 -15.60 3.98
C VAL A 325 -14.35 -14.30 3.44
N MET A 326 -13.04 -14.30 3.16
CA MET A 326 -12.36 -13.15 2.52
C MET A 326 -13.03 -12.80 1.20
N THR A 327 -13.27 -13.80 0.34
CA THR A 327 -13.91 -13.60 -0.98
C THR A 327 -15.31 -13.00 -0.83
N LEU A 328 -16.14 -13.57 0.05
CA LEU A 328 -17.51 -13.08 0.26
C LEU A 328 -17.54 -11.66 0.81
N LEU A 329 -16.67 -11.33 1.78
CA LEU A 329 -16.59 -9.98 2.35
C LEU A 329 -16.12 -8.95 1.33
N VAL A 330 -15.10 -9.29 0.54
CA VAL A 330 -14.59 -8.43 -0.53
C VAL A 330 -15.66 -8.20 -1.58
N LEU A 331 -16.31 -9.26 -2.09
CA LEU A 331 -17.37 -9.14 -3.11
C LEU A 331 -18.61 -8.38 -2.59
N ALA A 332 -19.00 -8.60 -1.33
CA ALA A 332 -20.12 -7.86 -0.72
C ALA A 332 -19.81 -6.36 -0.62
N TYR A 333 -18.62 -6.02 -0.16
CA TYR A 333 -18.16 -4.62 -0.15
C TYR A 333 -18.11 -4.03 -1.58
N SER A 334 -17.56 -4.78 -2.52
CA SER A 334 -17.42 -4.35 -3.91
C SER A 334 -18.76 -4.08 -4.58
N ALA A 335 -19.77 -4.90 -4.31
CA ALA A 335 -21.12 -4.69 -4.81
C ALA A 335 -21.71 -3.36 -4.28
N ILE A 336 -21.49 -3.06 -2.99
CA ILE A 336 -21.93 -1.80 -2.37
C ILE A 336 -21.17 -0.61 -2.98
N ALA A 337 -19.85 -0.70 -3.08
CA ALA A 337 -19.00 0.36 -3.62
C ALA A 337 -19.30 0.63 -5.10
N TRP A 338 -19.47 -0.42 -5.90
CA TRP A 338 -19.84 -0.31 -7.30
C TRP A 338 -21.25 0.26 -7.48
N GLY A 339 -22.19 -0.16 -6.62
CA GLY A 339 -23.52 0.45 -6.56
C GLY A 339 -23.46 1.95 -6.28
N ALA A 340 -22.63 2.39 -5.34
CA ALA A 340 -22.44 3.81 -5.06
C ALA A 340 -21.87 4.58 -6.27
N ILE A 341 -20.88 4.01 -6.99
CA ILE A 341 -20.32 4.62 -8.21
C ILE A 341 -21.39 4.78 -9.29
N LEU A 342 -22.31 3.83 -9.44
CA LEU A 342 -23.34 3.89 -10.47
C LEU A 342 -24.49 4.82 -10.10
N LEU A 343 -24.89 4.86 -8.82
CA LEU A 343 -26.08 5.57 -8.35
C LEU A 343 -25.80 7.02 -7.95
N VAL A 344 -24.64 7.31 -7.39
CA VAL A 344 -24.30 8.65 -6.86
C VAL A 344 -22.90 9.14 -7.29
N PRO A 345 -22.54 9.03 -8.59
CA PRO A 345 -21.19 9.41 -9.06
C PRO A 345 -20.92 10.90 -8.87
N GLU A 346 -21.95 11.76 -9.03
CA GLU A 346 -21.83 13.21 -8.85
C GLU A 346 -21.42 13.56 -7.41
N PHE A 347 -21.94 12.86 -6.41
CA PHE A 347 -21.55 13.05 -5.01
C PHE A 347 -20.08 12.67 -4.80
N LEU A 348 -19.64 11.54 -5.35
CA LEU A 348 -18.25 11.08 -5.20
C LEU A 348 -17.27 12.05 -5.86
N ILE A 349 -17.60 12.58 -7.01
CA ILE A 349 -16.79 13.56 -7.74
C ILE A 349 -16.84 14.91 -7.04
N GLY A 350 -18.02 15.30 -6.54
CA GLY A 350 -18.28 16.56 -5.82
C GLY A 350 -17.44 16.73 -4.54
N ILE A 351 -16.96 15.62 -3.95
CA ILE A 351 -15.99 15.66 -2.84
C ILE A 351 -14.68 16.35 -3.27
N PHE A 352 -14.29 16.22 -4.55
CA PHE A 352 -13.00 16.71 -5.07
C PHE A 352 -13.09 17.97 -5.89
N SER A 353 -14.21 18.19 -6.60
CA SER A 353 -14.41 19.39 -7.45
C SER A 353 -15.87 19.79 -7.53
N SER A 354 -16.12 21.09 -7.41
CA SER A 354 -17.43 21.72 -7.65
C SER A 354 -17.57 22.34 -9.05
N ASP A 355 -16.55 22.20 -9.90
CA ASP A 355 -16.59 22.71 -11.28
C ASP A 355 -17.56 21.89 -12.14
N PRO A 356 -18.63 22.49 -12.68
CA PRO A 356 -19.64 21.77 -13.46
C PRO A 356 -19.09 21.15 -14.76
N VAL A 357 -18.12 21.81 -15.41
CA VAL A 357 -17.49 21.31 -16.63
C VAL A 357 -16.71 20.06 -16.36
N LEU A 358 -15.89 20.08 -15.30
CA LEU A 358 -15.09 18.95 -14.88
C LEU A 358 -15.97 17.79 -14.43
N GLN A 359 -17.06 18.07 -13.71
CA GLN A 359 -18.02 17.03 -13.27
C GLN A 359 -18.71 16.35 -14.45
N ALA A 360 -19.10 17.10 -15.48
CA ALA A 360 -19.76 16.55 -16.65
C ALA A 360 -18.91 15.49 -17.39
N ASP A 361 -17.61 15.71 -17.48
CA ASP A 361 -16.68 14.74 -18.08
C ASP A 361 -16.23 13.64 -17.11
N ALA A 362 -16.15 13.96 -15.82
CA ALA A 362 -15.69 13.00 -14.81
C ALA A 362 -16.72 11.89 -14.52
N VAL A 363 -18.03 12.18 -14.59
CA VAL A 363 -19.09 11.18 -14.34
C VAL A 363 -19.03 10.01 -15.32
N PRO A 364 -19.05 10.21 -16.65
CA PRO A 364 -18.95 9.11 -17.60
C PRO A 364 -17.59 8.41 -17.52
N ALA A 365 -16.50 9.14 -17.30
CA ALA A 365 -15.16 8.58 -17.13
C ALA A 365 -15.07 7.67 -15.90
N LEU A 366 -15.65 8.09 -14.75
CA LEU A 366 -15.71 7.30 -13.54
C LEU A 366 -16.49 5.98 -13.74
N LYS A 367 -17.70 6.07 -14.32
CA LYS A 367 -18.53 4.89 -14.61
C LYS A 367 -17.81 3.93 -15.54
N LEU A 368 -17.14 4.44 -16.57
CA LEU A 368 -16.37 3.64 -17.52
C LEU A 368 -15.18 2.96 -16.85
N TYR A 369 -14.40 3.70 -16.07
CA TYR A 369 -13.22 3.20 -15.38
C TYR A 369 -13.54 2.07 -14.38
N PHE A 370 -14.69 2.15 -13.72
CA PHE A 370 -15.16 1.17 -12.75
C PHE A 370 -16.14 0.14 -13.34
N ALA A 371 -16.35 0.09 -14.65
CA ALA A 371 -17.33 -0.80 -15.29
C ALA A 371 -17.10 -2.29 -14.93
N ALA A 372 -15.86 -2.71 -14.72
CA ALA A 372 -15.48 -4.07 -14.33
C ALA A 372 -14.81 -4.14 -12.95
N PHE A 373 -15.28 -3.33 -12.00
CA PHE A 373 -14.66 -3.22 -10.67
C PHE A 373 -14.59 -4.56 -9.92
N ILE A 374 -15.64 -5.35 -9.93
CA ILE A 374 -15.70 -6.67 -9.29
C ILE A 374 -14.56 -7.60 -9.76
N PHE A 375 -14.18 -7.52 -11.04
CA PHE A 375 -13.06 -8.33 -11.56
C PHE A 375 -11.70 -7.87 -11.03
N MET A 376 -11.53 -6.60 -10.73
CA MET A 376 -10.34 -6.09 -10.07
C MET A 376 -10.18 -6.73 -8.68
N ASP A 377 -11.28 -6.90 -7.96
CA ASP A 377 -11.29 -7.47 -6.62
C ASP A 377 -10.93 -8.95 -6.63
N LEU A 378 -11.34 -9.68 -7.66
CA LEU A 378 -10.90 -11.06 -7.89
C LEU A 378 -9.37 -11.18 -7.98
N GLN A 379 -8.70 -10.17 -8.56
CA GLN A 379 -7.24 -10.13 -8.54
C GLN A 379 -6.67 -9.90 -7.14
N TYR A 380 -7.21 -8.97 -6.35
CA TYR A 380 -6.73 -8.74 -4.99
C TYR A 380 -6.90 -9.99 -4.11
N ILE A 381 -8.01 -10.71 -4.25
CA ILE A 381 -8.25 -11.98 -3.57
C ILE A 381 -7.18 -13.01 -3.97
N GLY A 382 -6.99 -13.22 -5.28
CA GLY A 382 -6.02 -14.18 -5.81
C GLY A 382 -4.58 -13.85 -5.40
N GLN A 383 -4.18 -12.58 -5.52
CA GLN A 383 -2.86 -12.09 -5.13
C GLN A 383 -2.60 -12.29 -3.63
N THR A 384 -3.57 -11.97 -2.78
CA THR A 384 -3.45 -12.16 -1.33
C THR A 384 -3.32 -13.64 -0.99
N ALA A 385 -4.12 -14.50 -1.62
CA ALA A 385 -4.01 -15.93 -1.44
C ALA A 385 -2.64 -16.47 -1.88
N PHE A 386 -2.14 -16.06 -3.05
CA PHE A 386 -0.80 -16.47 -3.52
C PHE A 386 0.32 -16.02 -2.58
N LYS A 387 0.30 -14.78 -2.12
CA LYS A 387 1.27 -14.26 -1.15
C LYS A 387 1.19 -15.03 0.17
N SER A 388 -0.01 -15.21 0.69
CA SER A 388 -0.25 -15.86 1.99
C SER A 388 0.15 -17.33 2.02
N LEU A 389 0.03 -18.03 0.88
CA LEU A 389 0.40 -19.45 0.75
C LEU A 389 1.80 -19.65 0.11
N ASN A 390 2.62 -18.59 0.06
CA ASN A 390 4.00 -18.62 -0.48
C ASN A 390 4.09 -19.05 -1.95
N LYS A 391 3.09 -18.72 -2.78
CA LYS A 391 3.07 -19.00 -4.22
C LYS A 391 3.73 -17.85 -5.01
N LYS A 392 5.05 -17.72 -4.87
CA LYS A 392 5.85 -16.59 -5.36
C LYS A 392 5.71 -16.36 -6.86
N LYS A 393 5.82 -17.43 -7.67
CA LYS A 393 5.77 -17.35 -9.13
C LYS A 393 4.44 -16.78 -9.62
N GLN A 394 3.33 -17.28 -9.08
CA GLN A 394 1.99 -16.79 -9.41
C GLN A 394 1.79 -15.35 -8.95
N ALA A 395 2.23 -15.01 -7.74
CA ALA A 395 2.12 -13.65 -7.21
C ALA A 395 2.86 -12.63 -8.10
N ILE A 396 4.10 -12.92 -8.50
CA ILE A 396 4.89 -12.05 -9.39
C ILE A 396 4.26 -11.98 -10.79
N PHE A 397 3.90 -13.12 -11.36
CA PHE A 397 3.33 -13.21 -12.70
C PHE A 397 2.08 -12.33 -12.83
N PHE A 398 1.11 -12.46 -11.91
CA PHE A 398 -0.12 -11.68 -11.96
C PHE A 398 0.06 -10.21 -11.60
N SER A 399 1.10 -9.84 -10.83
CA SER A 399 1.45 -8.44 -10.60
C SER A 399 1.90 -7.74 -11.89
N LEU A 400 2.66 -8.44 -12.74
CA LEU A 400 3.13 -7.92 -14.02
C LEU A 400 2.06 -8.00 -15.12
N LEU A 401 1.36 -9.14 -15.21
CA LEU A 401 0.43 -9.43 -16.29
C LEU A 401 -0.59 -8.30 -16.47
N ARG A 402 -1.31 -7.95 -15.41
CA ARG A 402 -2.39 -6.97 -15.53
C ARG A 402 -1.87 -5.57 -15.86
N LYS A 403 -0.90 -5.08 -15.10
CA LYS A 403 -0.48 -3.68 -15.22
C LYS A 403 0.46 -3.43 -16.40
N VAL A 404 1.50 -4.25 -16.56
CA VAL A 404 2.52 -4.04 -17.58
C VAL A 404 2.09 -4.61 -18.94
N PHE A 405 1.59 -5.86 -18.96
CA PHE A 405 1.31 -6.54 -20.22
C PHE A 405 -0.10 -6.28 -20.77
N ILE A 406 -1.04 -5.80 -19.95
CA ILE A 406 -2.41 -5.53 -20.41
C ILE A 406 -2.70 -4.02 -20.35
N VAL A 407 -2.65 -3.38 -19.17
CA VAL A 407 -3.07 -1.96 -19.04
C VAL A 407 -2.20 -1.04 -19.88
N VAL A 408 -0.86 -1.10 -19.76
CA VAL A 408 0.02 -0.18 -20.49
C VAL A 408 -0.17 -0.27 -22.00
N PRO A 409 -0.12 -1.46 -22.65
CA PRO A 409 -0.40 -1.54 -24.08
C PRO A 409 -1.81 -1.06 -24.46
N LEU A 410 -2.85 -1.39 -23.69
CA LEU A 410 -4.21 -0.95 -23.96
C LEU A 410 -4.38 0.58 -23.83
N THR A 411 -3.65 1.21 -22.88
CA THR A 411 -3.67 2.67 -22.72
C THR A 411 -3.20 3.42 -23.97
N TYR A 412 -2.37 2.80 -24.81
CA TYR A 412 -1.97 3.35 -26.11
C TYR A 412 -2.82 2.78 -27.26
N PHE A 413 -3.12 1.49 -27.26
CA PHE A 413 -3.81 0.83 -28.37
C PHE A 413 -5.27 1.28 -28.51
N LEU A 414 -6.02 1.39 -27.41
CA LEU A 414 -7.44 1.78 -27.51
C LEU A 414 -7.62 3.23 -27.99
N PRO A 415 -6.89 4.24 -27.47
CA PRO A 415 -7.01 5.61 -27.97
C PRO A 415 -6.57 5.80 -29.42
N TYR A 416 -5.41 5.23 -29.80
CA TYR A 416 -4.79 5.49 -31.09
C TYR A 416 -5.15 4.44 -32.15
N GLY A 417 -5.16 3.15 -31.78
CA GLY A 417 -5.41 2.04 -32.72
C GLY A 417 -6.90 1.85 -33.03
N LEU A 418 -7.77 1.99 -32.04
CA LEU A 418 -9.22 1.92 -32.21
C LEU A 418 -9.91 3.31 -32.26
N HIS A 419 -9.12 4.38 -32.27
CA HIS A 419 -9.63 5.78 -32.33
C HIS A 419 -10.64 6.14 -31.24
N MET A 420 -10.54 5.51 -30.04
CA MET A 420 -11.47 5.77 -28.95
C MET A 420 -11.14 7.06 -28.16
N GLY A 421 -10.03 7.74 -28.47
CA GLY A 421 -9.64 8.98 -27.79
C GLY A 421 -9.49 8.80 -26.27
N THR A 422 -9.98 9.79 -25.51
CA THR A 422 -9.91 9.76 -24.03
C THR A 422 -10.63 8.57 -23.41
N SER A 423 -11.78 8.16 -23.95
CA SER A 423 -12.53 7.00 -23.47
C SER A 423 -11.72 5.71 -23.54
N GLY A 424 -10.81 5.56 -24.53
CA GLY A 424 -9.92 4.42 -24.65
C GLY A 424 -8.97 4.28 -23.44
N VAL A 425 -8.48 5.41 -22.90
CA VAL A 425 -7.62 5.40 -21.71
C VAL A 425 -8.39 4.87 -20.49
N PHE A 426 -9.62 5.36 -20.27
CA PHE A 426 -10.46 4.88 -19.15
C PHE A 426 -10.94 3.45 -19.35
N MET A 427 -11.11 2.96 -20.58
CA MET A 427 -11.49 1.58 -20.89
C MET A 427 -10.36 0.57 -20.68
N ALA A 428 -9.10 0.99 -20.70
CA ALA A 428 -7.96 0.10 -20.52
C ALA A 428 -8.00 -0.64 -19.17
N GLU A 429 -8.42 0.02 -18.10
CA GLU A 429 -8.51 -0.59 -16.76
C GLU A 429 -9.59 -1.67 -16.68
N PRO A 430 -10.89 -1.43 -17.04
CA PRO A 430 -11.91 -2.47 -16.99
C PRO A 430 -11.61 -3.67 -17.87
N VAL A 431 -11.07 -3.49 -19.07
CA VAL A 431 -10.66 -4.61 -19.94
C VAL A 431 -9.58 -5.45 -19.24
N SER A 432 -8.58 -4.80 -18.65
CA SER A 432 -7.52 -5.49 -17.93
C SER A 432 -8.03 -6.20 -16.68
N ASN A 433 -9.02 -5.64 -15.99
CA ASN A 433 -9.64 -6.22 -14.81
C ASN A 433 -10.36 -7.53 -15.17
N VAL A 434 -11.17 -7.52 -16.24
CA VAL A 434 -11.85 -8.74 -16.71
C VAL A 434 -10.85 -9.83 -17.04
N ILE A 435 -9.83 -9.53 -17.83
CA ILE A 435 -8.82 -10.53 -18.26
C ILE A 435 -7.94 -10.94 -17.08
N GLY A 436 -7.22 -9.98 -16.48
CA GLY A 436 -6.22 -10.26 -15.46
C GLY A 436 -6.81 -10.72 -14.14
N GLY A 437 -7.93 -10.12 -13.72
CA GLY A 437 -8.65 -10.49 -12.48
C GLY A 437 -9.24 -11.89 -12.56
N SER A 438 -9.95 -12.21 -13.65
CA SER A 438 -10.51 -13.56 -13.86
C SER A 438 -9.42 -14.62 -13.92
N LEU A 439 -8.35 -14.39 -14.70
CA LEU A 439 -7.24 -15.32 -14.80
C LEU A 439 -6.55 -15.55 -13.45
N CYS A 440 -6.33 -14.49 -12.67
CA CYS A 440 -5.72 -14.59 -11.35
C CYS A 440 -6.58 -15.44 -10.41
N PHE A 441 -7.87 -15.17 -10.35
CA PHE A 441 -8.80 -15.87 -9.48
C PHE A 441 -9.00 -17.34 -9.89
N ILE A 442 -9.18 -17.61 -11.18
CA ILE A 442 -9.29 -18.99 -11.70
C ILE A 442 -7.99 -19.77 -11.41
N THR A 443 -6.83 -19.18 -11.65
CA THR A 443 -5.55 -19.81 -11.33
C THR A 443 -5.43 -20.09 -9.82
N MET A 444 -5.90 -19.18 -8.97
CA MET A 444 -5.96 -19.41 -7.53
C MET A 444 -6.80 -20.63 -7.20
N LEU A 445 -8.00 -20.74 -7.76
CA LEU A 445 -8.89 -21.88 -7.50
C LEU A 445 -8.27 -23.19 -7.97
N VAL A 446 -7.73 -23.24 -9.20
CA VAL A 446 -7.15 -24.44 -9.81
C VAL A 446 -5.85 -24.87 -9.12
N THR A 447 -5.09 -23.95 -8.54
CA THR A 447 -3.82 -24.29 -7.88
C THR A 447 -3.99 -24.58 -6.39
N ILE A 448 -4.78 -23.75 -5.68
CA ILE A 448 -4.88 -23.83 -4.21
C ILE A 448 -5.87 -24.90 -3.77
N LEU A 449 -7.05 -25.01 -4.39
CA LEU A 449 -8.05 -25.99 -3.95
C LEU A 449 -7.58 -27.45 -4.03
N PRO A 450 -6.93 -27.91 -5.14
CA PRO A 450 -6.40 -29.27 -5.19
C PRO A 450 -5.29 -29.52 -4.18
N GLU A 451 -4.44 -28.49 -3.93
CA GLU A 451 -3.38 -28.60 -2.92
C GLU A 451 -3.96 -28.77 -1.52
N LEU A 452 -4.97 -27.95 -1.17
CA LEU A 452 -5.66 -28.08 0.13
C LEU A 452 -6.35 -29.44 0.28
N LYS A 453 -6.92 -29.98 -0.82
CA LYS A 453 -7.49 -31.31 -0.82
C LYS A 453 -6.47 -32.43 -0.56
N ARG A 454 -5.23 -32.27 -1.06
CA ARG A 454 -4.14 -33.23 -0.79
C ARG A 454 -3.57 -33.13 0.63
N MET A 455 -3.86 -32.04 1.32
CA MET A 455 -3.46 -31.83 2.72
C MET A 455 -4.49 -32.39 3.72
N GLU A 456 -5.75 -32.68 3.27
CA GLU A 456 -6.79 -33.36 4.07
C GLU A 456 -6.48 -34.83 4.25
#